data_2fedeae32b484fdb927f7b2da0ddcaeb
#
_entry.id   2fedeae32b484fdb927f7b2da0ddcaeb
#
_cell.length_a   1.000
_cell.length_b   1.000
_cell.length_c   1.000
_cell.angle_alpha   90.00
_cell.angle_beta   90.00
_cell.angle_gamma   90.00
#
_symmetry.space_group_name_H-M   'P 1'
#
loop_
_entity.id
_entity.type
_entity.pdbx_description
1 polymer ?
#
loop_
_entity_poly.entity_id
_entity_poly.type
_entity_poly.pdbx_seq_one_letter_code
_entity_poly.pdbx_strand_id
1 'polypeptide(L)'
;MSIETAWRDYDVIVVGSGGAGSAAAQAASERGARVLVVSKDPIGCSDTKISEGKVTVRATGEDSDSEQVLSDNLRMGGGSIPDKSITQAFARDNRTAYDWYRQRGARPKVDVKRGGPRPVSIAMGGHTKRRTIGHANSGLALGHATWTAVIQTPRVDYMEDAWFLDVVITEEIGVSGKRVIGGIVYDASGGKLVVVRAPAVVIAAGGLSTLFFPKTDTMRGNTGDAYAIMARAGADLIDMEQLQFLPFCLTSPPSYEGLLCGEPSVASFMGDLVDKNGKVILDC
;
A
#
# COMPACT_ATOMS: atom_id res chain seq x y z
N MET A 1 -3.65 10.42 36.49
CA MET A 1 -4.78 10.11 35.59
C MET A 1 -4.70 8.64 35.25
N SER A 2 -5.72 7.83 35.58
CA SER A 2 -5.81 6.45 35.11
C SER A 2 -6.37 6.46 33.69
N ILE A 3 -5.68 5.82 32.74
CA ILE A 3 -6.20 5.63 31.39
C ILE A 3 -7.26 4.53 31.47
N GLU A 4 -8.46 4.82 30.97
CA GLU A 4 -9.52 3.83 30.87
C GLU A 4 -9.10 2.70 29.91
N THR A 5 -9.40 1.47 30.28
CA THR A 5 -9.08 0.30 29.46
C THR A 5 -10.35 -0.43 29.07
N ALA A 6 -10.56 -0.63 27.77
CA ALA A 6 -11.66 -1.42 27.23
C ALA A 6 -11.13 -2.75 26.64
N TRP A 7 -12.00 -3.76 26.59
CA TRP A 7 -11.68 -5.09 26.06
C TRP A 7 -12.59 -5.42 24.88
N ARG A 8 -12.04 -6.01 23.85
CA ARG A 8 -12.76 -6.49 22.66
C ARG A 8 -12.24 -7.85 22.20
N ASP A 9 -13.11 -8.63 21.58
CA ASP A 9 -12.79 -9.96 21.07
C ASP A 9 -13.05 -10.03 19.56
N TYR A 10 -12.05 -10.48 18.82
CA TYR A 10 -12.10 -10.70 17.37
C TYR A 10 -11.31 -11.97 17.00
N ASP A 11 -11.50 -12.47 15.78
CA ASP A 11 -10.69 -13.55 15.24
C ASP A 11 -9.41 -13.03 14.59
N VAL A 12 -9.48 -11.83 14.00
CA VAL A 12 -8.36 -11.20 13.31
C VAL A 12 -8.34 -9.71 13.59
N ILE A 13 -7.18 -9.16 13.91
CA ILE A 13 -6.91 -7.72 13.85
C ILE A 13 -6.18 -7.43 12.54
N VAL A 14 -6.60 -6.41 11.81
CA VAL A 14 -5.91 -5.90 10.63
C VAL A 14 -5.46 -4.47 10.91
N VAL A 15 -4.17 -4.22 10.84
CA VAL A 15 -3.56 -2.91 11.11
C VAL A 15 -3.30 -2.19 9.79
N GLY A 16 -4.04 -1.14 9.54
CA GLY A 16 -4.03 -0.35 8.31
C GLY A 16 -5.21 -0.64 7.38
N SER A 17 -5.72 0.41 6.75
CA SER A 17 -6.90 0.38 5.85
C SER A 17 -6.57 0.67 4.38
N GLY A 18 -5.30 0.58 3.99
CA GLY A 18 -4.84 0.67 2.62
C GLY A 18 -5.19 -0.56 1.79
N GLY A 19 -4.62 -0.69 0.60
CA GLY A 19 -4.91 -1.79 -0.33
C GLY A 19 -4.74 -3.17 0.29
N ALA A 20 -3.62 -3.42 0.97
CA ALA A 20 -3.32 -4.71 1.59
C ALA A 20 -4.27 -5.03 2.75
N GLY A 21 -4.47 -4.07 3.67
CA GLY A 21 -5.30 -4.27 4.85
C GLY A 21 -6.76 -4.48 4.51
N SER A 22 -7.31 -3.68 3.60
CA SER A 22 -8.71 -3.81 3.17
C SER A 22 -8.97 -5.16 2.49
N ALA A 23 -8.05 -5.63 1.66
CA ALA A 23 -8.15 -6.94 1.02
C ALA A 23 -8.04 -8.08 2.05
N ALA A 24 -7.13 -7.97 3.02
CA ALA A 24 -6.98 -8.95 4.08
C ALA A 24 -8.22 -9.03 4.97
N ALA A 25 -8.77 -7.88 5.37
CA ALA A 25 -9.98 -7.81 6.19
C ALA A 25 -11.15 -8.50 5.51
N GLN A 26 -11.38 -8.19 4.23
CA GLN A 26 -12.43 -8.84 3.47
C GLN A 26 -12.21 -10.34 3.32
N ALA A 27 -11.00 -10.75 2.93
CA ALA A 27 -10.70 -12.17 2.74
C ALA A 27 -10.85 -13.00 4.03
N ALA A 28 -10.54 -12.43 5.18
CA ALA A 28 -10.77 -13.06 6.47
C ALA A 28 -12.26 -13.16 6.77
N SER A 29 -13.03 -12.09 6.56
CA SER A 29 -14.48 -12.09 6.78
C SER A 29 -15.21 -13.07 5.86
N GLU A 30 -14.82 -13.19 4.59
CA GLU A 30 -15.39 -14.15 3.65
C GLU A 30 -15.19 -15.62 4.10
N ARG A 31 -14.18 -15.85 4.96
CA ARG A 31 -13.93 -17.16 5.62
C ARG A 31 -14.61 -17.30 6.97
N GLY A 32 -15.48 -16.35 7.32
CA GLY A 32 -16.29 -16.40 8.54
C GLY A 32 -15.68 -15.70 9.76
N ALA A 33 -14.49 -15.13 9.65
CA ALA A 33 -13.83 -14.45 10.76
C ALA A 33 -14.53 -13.11 11.11
N ARG A 34 -14.54 -12.77 12.39
CA ARG A 34 -14.82 -11.42 12.88
C ARG A 34 -13.53 -10.62 12.87
N VAL A 35 -13.52 -9.52 12.15
CA VAL A 35 -12.31 -8.73 11.88
C VAL A 35 -12.45 -7.33 12.49
N LEU A 36 -11.38 -6.86 13.15
CA LEU A 36 -11.22 -5.47 13.51
C LEU A 36 -10.14 -4.84 12.63
N VAL A 37 -10.50 -3.80 11.88
CA VAL A 37 -9.54 -2.95 11.18
C VAL A 37 -9.19 -1.77 12.08
N VAL A 38 -7.89 -1.55 12.32
CA VAL A 38 -7.38 -0.43 13.10
C VAL A 38 -6.60 0.50 12.17
N SER A 39 -6.95 1.77 12.13
CA SER A 39 -6.32 2.77 11.25
C SER A 39 -6.05 4.07 12.00
N LYS A 40 -4.86 4.64 11.80
CA LYS A 40 -4.52 5.98 12.31
C LYS A 40 -5.33 7.08 11.64
N ASP A 41 -5.52 6.92 10.34
CA ASP A 41 -6.28 7.84 9.49
C ASP A 41 -7.70 7.29 9.25
N PRO A 42 -8.63 8.09 8.72
CA PRO A 42 -9.93 7.61 8.30
C PRO A 42 -9.84 6.44 7.31
N ILE A 43 -10.77 5.51 7.39
CA ILE A 43 -10.79 4.32 6.53
C ILE A 43 -10.73 4.70 5.04
N GLY A 44 -9.85 4.04 4.31
CA GLY A 44 -9.58 4.32 2.90
C GLY A 44 -8.66 5.51 2.65
N CYS A 45 -8.26 6.27 3.68
CA CYS A 45 -7.18 7.26 3.57
C CYS A 45 -5.84 6.56 3.72
N SER A 46 -5.07 6.50 2.63
CA SER A 46 -3.80 5.77 2.56
C SER A 46 -3.02 6.19 1.32
N ASP A 47 -1.77 5.76 1.19
CA ASP A 47 -0.99 5.97 -0.04
C ASP A 47 -1.69 5.39 -1.28
N THR A 48 -2.47 4.32 -1.12
CA THR A 48 -3.31 3.80 -2.20
C THR A 48 -4.24 4.88 -2.77
N LYS A 49 -4.84 5.71 -1.90
CA LYS A 49 -5.76 6.79 -2.30
C LYS A 49 -5.05 7.99 -2.92
N ILE A 50 -3.89 8.38 -2.39
CA ILE A 50 -3.13 9.54 -2.89
C ILE A 50 -2.21 9.21 -4.07
N SER A 51 -2.08 7.93 -4.43
CA SER A 51 -1.28 7.50 -5.57
C SER A 51 -1.78 8.08 -6.89
N GLU A 52 -0.96 8.02 -7.93
CA GLU A 52 -1.39 8.36 -9.30
C GLU A 52 -2.47 7.42 -9.87
N GLY A 53 -2.82 6.36 -9.15
CA GLY A 53 -3.81 5.37 -9.57
C GLY A 53 -3.38 4.56 -10.78
N LYS A 54 -2.09 4.43 -10.99
CA LYS A 54 -1.52 3.57 -12.02
C LYS A 54 -1.28 2.19 -11.42
N VAL A 55 -1.74 1.16 -12.10
CA VAL A 55 -1.60 -0.24 -11.65
C VAL A 55 -1.02 -1.07 -12.80
N THR A 56 0.03 -1.82 -12.52
CA THR A 56 0.57 -2.81 -13.47
C THR A 56 -0.35 -4.01 -13.54
N VAL A 57 -0.89 -4.31 -14.72
CA VAL A 57 -1.84 -5.41 -14.93
C VAL A 57 -1.43 -6.20 -16.17
N ARG A 58 -0.98 -7.43 -15.95
CA ARG A 58 -0.53 -8.34 -17.00
C ARG A 58 -1.59 -8.55 -18.09
N ALA A 59 -1.13 -8.69 -19.33
CA ALA A 59 -1.96 -9.01 -20.49
C ALA A 59 -3.15 -8.06 -20.73
N THR A 60 -2.96 -6.77 -20.48
CA THR A 60 -3.98 -5.75 -20.77
C THR A 60 -3.70 -4.93 -22.02
N GLY A 61 -2.48 -4.89 -22.50
CA GLY A 61 -2.06 -4.10 -23.66
C GLY A 61 -1.46 -4.87 -24.79
N GLU A 62 -0.77 -5.97 -24.51
CA GLU A 62 0.00 -6.76 -25.48
C GLU A 62 -0.35 -8.24 -25.36
N ASP A 63 -0.64 -8.91 -26.49
CA ASP A 63 -1.00 -10.35 -26.49
C ASP A 63 0.15 -11.26 -26.08
N SER A 64 1.40 -10.83 -26.33
CA SER A 64 2.61 -11.57 -26.00
C SER A 64 3.05 -11.44 -24.53
N ASP A 65 2.27 -10.81 -23.67
CA ASP A 65 2.59 -10.66 -22.25
C ASP A 65 2.27 -11.94 -21.45
N SER A 66 3.13 -12.27 -20.49
CA SER A 66 3.00 -13.47 -19.67
C SER A 66 3.45 -13.24 -18.23
N GLU A 67 3.18 -14.21 -17.35
CA GLU A 67 3.69 -14.21 -15.96
C GLU A 67 5.20 -14.17 -15.91
N GLN A 68 5.84 -14.97 -16.76
CA GLN A 68 7.30 -14.99 -16.82
C GLN A 68 7.87 -13.64 -17.24
N VAL A 69 7.32 -13.04 -18.33
CA VAL A 69 7.77 -11.72 -18.80
C VAL A 69 7.58 -10.63 -17.73
N LEU A 70 6.47 -10.65 -17.01
CA LEU A 70 6.26 -9.69 -15.93
C LEU A 70 7.23 -9.91 -14.76
N SER A 71 7.42 -11.16 -14.32
CA SER A 71 8.36 -11.50 -13.25
C SER A 71 9.79 -11.10 -13.61
N ASP A 72 10.22 -11.37 -14.84
CA ASP A 72 11.57 -11.00 -15.31
C ASP A 72 11.75 -9.49 -15.39
N ASN A 73 10.74 -8.75 -15.85
CA ASN A 73 10.79 -7.29 -15.86
C ASN A 73 10.92 -6.70 -14.45
N LEU A 74 10.18 -7.23 -13.46
CA LEU A 74 10.28 -6.79 -12.07
C LEU A 74 11.70 -7.05 -11.50
N ARG A 75 12.27 -8.22 -11.79
CA ARG A 75 13.63 -8.55 -11.36
C ARG A 75 14.67 -7.66 -12.01
N MET A 76 14.57 -7.47 -13.31
CA MET A 76 15.51 -6.61 -14.05
C MET A 76 15.41 -5.15 -13.59
N GLY A 77 14.18 -4.63 -13.44
CA GLY A 77 13.93 -3.27 -12.95
C GLY A 77 14.48 -3.04 -11.54
N GLY A 78 14.47 -4.07 -10.70
CA GLY A 78 15.09 -4.05 -9.37
C GLY A 78 16.58 -4.46 -9.34
N GLY A 79 17.29 -4.40 -10.46
CA GLY A 79 18.73 -4.73 -10.51
C GLY A 79 19.07 -6.19 -10.19
N SER A 80 18.12 -7.09 -10.39
CA SER A 80 18.20 -8.53 -10.06
C SER A 80 18.29 -8.84 -8.54
N ILE A 81 18.09 -7.86 -7.69
CA ILE A 81 18.04 -8.02 -6.22
C ILE A 81 16.73 -8.68 -5.76
N PRO A 82 15.54 -8.34 -6.33
CA PRO A 82 14.27 -8.87 -5.83
C PRO A 82 14.23 -10.39 -5.83
N ASP A 83 13.63 -10.97 -4.77
CA ASP A 83 13.41 -12.40 -4.67
C ASP A 83 12.53 -12.90 -5.83
N LYS A 84 12.99 -13.97 -6.48
CA LYS A 84 12.32 -14.55 -7.63
C LYS A 84 10.95 -15.10 -7.28
N SER A 85 10.78 -15.69 -6.11
CA SER A 85 9.51 -16.27 -5.67
C SER A 85 8.45 -15.19 -5.49
N ILE A 86 8.82 -14.04 -4.95
CA ILE A 86 7.94 -12.88 -4.74
C ILE A 86 7.52 -12.28 -6.08
N THR A 87 8.47 -12.08 -7.01
CA THR A 87 8.12 -11.53 -8.33
C THR A 87 7.24 -12.48 -9.15
N GLN A 88 7.44 -13.79 -9.01
CA GLN A 88 6.59 -14.81 -9.63
C GLN A 88 5.18 -14.82 -9.00
N ALA A 89 5.06 -14.74 -7.67
CA ALA A 89 3.78 -14.65 -6.98
C ALA A 89 3.02 -13.40 -7.42
N PHE A 90 3.68 -12.24 -7.45
CA PHE A 90 3.08 -11.00 -7.95
C PHE A 90 2.58 -11.15 -9.40
N ALA A 91 3.40 -11.69 -10.29
CA ALA A 91 3.03 -11.87 -11.70
C ALA A 91 1.84 -12.82 -11.88
N ARG A 92 1.75 -13.89 -11.07
CA ARG A 92 0.66 -14.86 -11.08
C ARG A 92 -0.65 -14.21 -10.61
N ASP A 93 -0.63 -13.54 -9.47
CA ASP A 93 -1.82 -13.07 -8.76
C ASP A 93 -2.26 -11.66 -9.21
N ASN A 94 -1.46 -10.99 -10.01
CA ASN A 94 -1.61 -9.61 -10.44
C ASN A 94 -2.99 -9.27 -11.02
N ARG A 95 -3.55 -10.11 -11.89
CA ARG A 95 -4.88 -9.88 -12.48
C ARG A 95 -6.00 -10.02 -11.45
N THR A 96 -5.93 -11.03 -10.61
CA THR A 96 -6.90 -11.25 -9.54
C THR A 96 -6.93 -10.08 -8.57
N ALA A 97 -5.76 -9.55 -8.21
CA ALA A 97 -5.65 -8.35 -7.37
C ALA A 97 -6.29 -7.12 -8.06
N TYR A 98 -6.08 -6.96 -9.36
CA TYR A 98 -6.71 -5.87 -10.11
C TYR A 98 -8.22 -6.02 -10.21
N ASP A 99 -8.72 -7.22 -10.48
CA ASP A 99 -10.15 -7.50 -10.56
C ASP A 99 -10.86 -7.27 -9.21
N TRP A 100 -10.15 -7.50 -8.10
CA TRP A 100 -10.65 -7.15 -6.77
C TRP A 100 -10.98 -5.65 -6.65
N TYR A 101 -10.12 -4.76 -7.14
CA TYR A 101 -10.40 -3.31 -7.19
C TYR A 101 -11.57 -2.97 -8.11
N ARG A 102 -11.63 -3.60 -9.28
CA ARG A 102 -12.71 -3.38 -10.26
C ARG A 102 -14.08 -3.76 -9.72
N GLN A 103 -14.18 -4.89 -9.05
CA GLN A 103 -15.42 -5.36 -8.42
C GLN A 103 -15.94 -4.39 -7.36
N ARG A 104 -15.06 -3.55 -6.80
CA ARG A 104 -15.38 -2.52 -5.78
C ARG A 104 -15.47 -1.10 -6.35
N GLY A 105 -15.70 -1.00 -7.65
CA GLY A 105 -16.00 0.27 -8.31
C GLY A 105 -14.79 1.03 -8.86
N ALA A 106 -13.57 0.54 -8.75
CA ALA A 106 -12.43 1.15 -9.42
C ALA A 106 -12.60 1.03 -10.95
N ARG A 107 -12.72 2.18 -11.61
CA ARG A 107 -12.96 2.25 -13.05
C ARG A 107 -11.69 2.66 -13.79
N PRO A 108 -11.12 1.78 -14.62
CA PRO A 108 -9.97 2.13 -15.46
C PRO A 108 -10.37 3.11 -16.56
N LYS A 109 -9.39 3.81 -17.09
CA LYS A 109 -9.53 4.45 -18.40
C LYS A 109 -9.78 3.36 -19.43
N VAL A 110 -10.73 3.58 -20.32
CA VAL A 110 -11.19 2.56 -21.30
C VAL A 110 -10.60 2.87 -22.67
N ASP A 111 -10.16 1.83 -23.36
CA ASP A 111 -9.92 1.88 -24.79
C ASP A 111 -11.25 1.68 -25.51
N VAL A 112 -11.75 2.74 -26.11
CA VAL A 112 -13.06 2.74 -26.79
C VAL A 112 -13.10 1.75 -27.97
N LYS A 113 -11.96 1.51 -28.63
CA LYS A 113 -11.88 0.60 -29.78
C LYS A 113 -11.84 -0.87 -29.35
N ARG A 114 -11.17 -1.18 -28.25
CA ARG A 114 -11.00 -2.54 -27.73
C ARG A 114 -12.09 -2.94 -26.72
N GLY A 115 -12.82 -1.97 -26.17
CA GLY A 115 -13.86 -2.23 -25.16
C GLY A 115 -13.31 -2.69 -23.79
N GLY A 116 -12.03 -2.46 -23.51
CA GLY A 116 -11.34 -2.91 -22.28
C GLY A 116 -10.49 -1.82 -21.61
N PRO A 117 -9.79 -2.14 -20.51
CA PRO A 117 -8.85 -1.23 -19.89
C PRO A 117 -7.80 -0.74 -20.89
N ARG A 118 -7.56 0.56 -20.91
CA ARG A 118 -6.55 1.19 -21.78
C ARG A 118 -5.22 1.30 -21.03
N PRO A 119 -4.17 0.58 -21.44
CA PRO A 119 -2.85 0.80 -20.88
C PRO A 119 -2.31 2.17 -21.27
N VAL A 120 -1.40 2.71 -20.48
CA VAL A 120 -0.64 3.90 -20.84
C VAL A 120 0.13 3.68 -22.14
N SER A 121 0.43 4.75 -22.88
CA SER A 121 0.96 4.69 -24.25
C SER A 121 2.38 4.12 -24.34
N ILE A 122 3.12 4.12 -23.25
CA ILE A 122 4.49 3.62 -23.15
C ILE A 122 4.60 2.49 -22.14
N ALA A 123 5.61 1.64 -22.28
CA ALA A 123 6.00 0.74 -21.20
C ALA A 123 6.64 1.57 -20.08
N MET A 124 6.18 1.37 -18.84
CA MET A 124 6.75 2.07 -17.69
C MET A 124 8.16 1.52 -17.39
N GLY A 125 8.92 2.29 -16.58
CA GLY A 125 10.31 1.94 -16.27
C GLY A 125 10.50 0.48 -15.84
N GLY A 126 11.47 -0.19 -16.43
CA GLY A 126 11.76 -1.62 -16.21
C GLY A 126 10.84 -2.61 -16.94
N HIS A 127 9.76 -2.15 -17.58
CA HIS A 127 8.83 -3.01 -18.31
C HIS A 127 9.12 -3.04 -19.81
N THR A 128 9.04 -4.22 -20.42
CA THR A 128 9.14 -4.42 -21.87
C THR A 128 7.79 -4.42 -22.58
N LYS A 129 6.68 -4.39 -21.81
CA LYS A 129 5.31 -4.42 -22.33
C LYS A 129 4.48 -3.29 -21.73
N ARG A 130 3.56 -2.75 -22.52
CA ARG A 130 2.56 -1.76 -22.07
C ARG A 130 1.47 -2.48 -21.29
N ARG A 131 1.53 -2.40 -19.97
CA ARG A 131 0.58 -3.09 -19.08
C ARG A 131 0.12 -2.26 -17.89
N THR A 132 0.48 -0.99 -17.84
CA THR A 132 0.08 -0.09 -16.75
C THR A 132 -1.26 0.55 -17.07
N ILE A 133 -2.24 0.32 -16.23
CA ILE A 133 -3.60 0.84 -16.36
C ILE A 133 -3.76 2.05 -15.45
N GLY A 134 -4.17 3.16 -16.03
CA GLY A 134 -4.55 4.35 -15.27
C GLY A 134 -6.05 4.40 -14.97
N HIS A 135 -6.43 5.09 -13.91
CA HIS A 135 -7.82 5.33 -13.53
C HIS A 135 -8.22 6.78 -13.76
N ALA A 136 -9.51 7.03 -14.05
CA ALA A 136 -9.99 8.37 -14.38
C ALA A 136 -9.79 9.36 -13.22
N ASN A 137 -9.99 8.90 -11.99
CA ASN A 137 -9.86 9.69 -10.77
C ASN A 137 -8.55 9.35 -10.01
N SER A 138 -7.50 8.95 -10.72
CA SER A 138 -6.22 8.57 -10.13
C SER A 138 -6.38 7.60 -8.96
N GLY A 139 -5.60 7.75 -7.90
CA GLY A 139 -5.66 6.91 -6.70
C GLY A 139 -6.97 6.98 -5.92
N LEU A 140 -7.77 8.03 -6.10
CA LEU A 140 -9.11 8.13 -5.49
C LEU A 140 -9.99 6.93 -5.85
N ALA A 141 -9.90 6.43 -7.10
CA ALA A 141 -10.67 5.27 -7.52
C ALA A 141 -10.28 4.00 -6.73
N LEU A 142 -9.00 3.85 -6.44
CA LEU A 142 -8.47 2.74 -5.62
C LEU A 142 -8.82 2.92 -4.14
N GLY A 143 -8.69 4.14 -3.62
CA GLY A 143 -9.06 4.47 -2.24
C GLY A 143 -10.55 4.24 -1.95
N HIS A 144 -11.43 4.57 -2.90
CA HIS A 144 -12.86 4.25 -2.76
C HIS A 144 -13.11 2.74 -2.74
N ALA A 145 -12.37 1.96 -3.53
CA ALA A 145 -12.49 0.51 -3.50
C ALA A 145 -12.04 -0.09 -2.16
N THR A 146 -10.96 0.43 -1.57
CA THR A 146 -10.51 0.01 -0.24
C THR A 146 -11.50 0.40 0.86
N TRP A 147 -12.03 1.62 0.80
CA TRP A 147 -13.09 2.08 1.71
C TRP A 147 -14.33 1.17 1.61
N THR A 148 -14.80 0.91 0.39
CA THR A 148 -15.95 0.01 0.13
C THR A 148 -15.71 -1.37 0.72
N ALA A 149 -14.50 -1.93 0.56
CA ALA A 149 -14.15 -3.24 1.08
C ALA A 149 -14.25 -3.33 2.61
N VAL A 150 -13.88 -2.27 3.34
CA VAL A 150 -13.98 -2.26 4.80
C VAL A 150 -15.41 -2.01 5.26
N ILE A 151 -16.05 -0.95 4.73
CA ILE A 151 -17.35 -0.46 5.26
C ILE A 151 -18.52 -1.38 4.89
N GLN A 152 -18.47 -2.04 3.73
CA GLN A 152 -19.59 -2.87 3.25
C GLN A 152 -19.40 -4.36 3.50
N THR A 153 -18.25 -4.79 4.00
CA THR A 153 -18.01 -6.21 4.27
C THR A 153 -18.61 -6.60 5.63
N PRO A 154 -19.50 -7.59 5.68
CA PRO A 154 -20.05 -8.10 6.94
C PRO A 154 -18.94 -8.54 7.88
N ARG A 155 -19.19 -8.51 9.21
CA ARG A 155 -18.24 -8.92 10.27
C ARG A 155 -16.90 -8.20 10.27
N VAL A 156 -16.80 -7.08 9.57
CA VAL A 156 -15.65 -6.18 9.65
C VAL A 156 -16.09 -4.96 10.45
N ASP A 157 -15.54 -4.83 11.64
CA ASP A 157 -15.62 -3.61 12.44
C ASP A 157 -14.33 -2.80 12.22
N TYR A 158 -14.37 -1.49 12.50
CA TYR A 158 -13.20 -0.65 12.34
C TYR A 158 -13.07 0.39 13.45
N MET A 159 -11.84 0.84 13.67
CA MET A 159 -11.47 1.98 14.50
C MET A 159 -10.62 2.94 13.69
N GLU A 160 -11.07 4.18 13.59
CA GLU A 160 -10.33 5.32 13.02
C GLU A 160 -9.72 6.15 14.16
N ASP A 161 -8.78 7.04 13.86
CA ASP A 161 -8.01 7.78 14.86
C ASP A 161 -7.47 6.86 15.95
N ALA A 162 -7.03 5.69 15.55
CA ALA A 162 -6.63 4.63 16.45
C ALA A 162 -5.22 4.13 16.12
N TRP A 163 -4.33 4.19 17.10
CA TRP A 163 -2.95 3.72 16.97
C TRP A 163 -2.81 2.30 17.49
N PHE A 164 -2.44 1.37 16.62
CA PHE A 164 -2.02 0.05 17.04
C PHE A 164 -0.63 0.16 17.66
N LEU A 165 -0.53 -0.06 18.96
CA LEU A 165 0.70 0.18 19.73
C LEU A 165 1.64 -1.02 19.70
N ASP A 166 1.09 -2.23 19.91
CA ASP A 166 1.89 -3.44 19.90
C ASP A 166 1.03 -4.71 19.75
N VAL A 167 1.70 -5.81 19.36
CA VAL A 167 1.16 -7.17 19.36
C VAL A 167 1.38 -7.77 20.74
N VAL A 168 0.40 -8.44 21.30
CA VAL A 168 0.55 -9.21 22.54
C VAL A 168 0.86 -10.66 22.21
N ILE A 169 1.97 -11.17 22.74
CA ILE A 169 2.39 -12.55 22.58
C ILE A 169 2.40 -13.30 23.93
N THR A 170 2.24 -14.62 23.92
CA THR A 170 2.11 -15.44 25.14
C THR A 170 3.32 -15.35 26.05
N GLU A 171 4.53 -15.23 25.53
CA GLU A 171 5.76 -15.13 26.32
C GLU A 171 5.78 -13.89 27.23
N GLU A 172 5.22 -12.78 26.78
CA GLU A 172 5.16 -11.53 27.54
C GLU A 172 4.28 -11.62 28.78
N ILE A 173 3.33 -12.55 28.80
CA ILE A 173 2.45 -12.79 29.93
C ILE A 173 2.83 -14.06 30.70
N GLY A 174 4.04 -14.61 30.49
CA GLY A 174 4.57 -15.76 31.21
C GLY A 174 4.00 -17.11 30.80
N VAL A 175 3.33 -17.21 29.66
CA VAL A 175 2.83 -18.48 29.11
C VAL A 175 3.84 -19.03 28.11
N SER A 176 4.23 -20.29 28.27
CA SER A 176 5.17 -20.93 27.37
C SER A 176 4.67 -21.10 25.95
N GLY A 177 5.58 -20.92 24.98
CA GLY A 177 5.29 -21.02 23.55
C GLY A 177 4.88 -19.68 22.95
N LYS A 178 5.60 -19.29 21.91
CA LYS A 178 5.41 -17.99 21.25
C LYS A 178 4.18 -17.98 20.35
N ARG A 179 3.11 -17.33 20.77
CA ARG A 179 1.86 -17.22 20.02
C ARG A 179 1.28 -15.82 20.16
N VAL A 180 0.74 -15.28 19.08
CA VAL A 180 -0.06 -14.06 19.11
C VAL A 180 -1.39 -14.35 19.80
N ILE A 181 -1.79 -13.48 20.72
CA ILE A 181 -3.06 -13.55 21.46
C ILE A 181 -3.86 -12.26 21.36
N GLY A 182 -3.33 -11.22 20.72
CA GLY A 182 -4.02 -9.97 20.51
C GLY A 182 -3.12 -8.79 20.24
N GLY A 183 -3.62 -7.61 20.52
CA GLY A 183 -2.90 -6.36 20.38
C GLY A 183 -3.46 -5.26 21.27
N ILE A 184 -2.69 -4.20 21.40
CA ILE A 184 -3.03 -3.01 22.15
C ILE A 184 -3.24 -1.85 21.19
N VAL A 185 -4.36 -1.16 21.33
CA VAL A 185 -4.76 -0.01 20.52
C VAL A 185 -4.98 1.19 21.42
N TYR A 186 -4.46 2.33 21.02
CA TYR A 186 -4.83 3.61 21.60
C TYR A 186 -5.95 4.25 20.75
N ASP A 187 -7.13 4.36 21.32
CA ASP A 187 -8.27 5.09 20.77
C ASP A 187 -8.09 6.57 21.11
N ALA A 188 -7.64 7.37 20.17
CA ALA A 188 -7.38 8.78 20.41
C ALA A 188 -8.66 9.58 20.58
N SER A 189 -9.71 9.23 19.86
CA SER A 189 -11.01 9.89 19.96
C SER A 189 -11.65 9.67 21.34
N GLY A 190 -11.52 8.45 21.89
CA GLY A 190 -12.02 8.09 23.20
C GLY A 190 -11.05 8.35 24.37
N GLY A 191 -9.77 8.65 24.08
CA GLY A 191 -8.73 8.87 25.08
C GLY A 191 -8.43 7.65 25.95
N LYS A 192 -8.55 6.43 25.41
CA LYS A 192 -8.46 5.18 26.16
C LYS A 192 -7.59 4.12 25.44
N LEU A 193 -7.14 3.15 26.22
CA LEU A 193 -6.52 1.93 25.69
C LEU A 193 -7.61 0.88 25.41
N VAL A 194 -7.49 0.22 24.27
CA VAL A 194 -8.34 -0.92 23.90
C VAL A 194 -7.44 -2.14 23.76
N VAL A 195 -7.63 -3.12 24.62
CA VAL A 195 -6.98 -4.42 24.52
C VAL A 195 -7.85 -5.32 23.66
N VAL A 196 -7.33 -5.75 22.53
CA VAL A 196 -8.06 -6.61 21.59
C VAL A 196 -7.48 -8.02 21.67
N ARG A 197 -8.31 -8.97 22.05
CA ARG A 197 -7.97 -10.39 22.01
C ARG A 197 -8.24 -10.93 20.62
N ALA A 198 -7.25 -11.50 19.99
CA ALA A 198 -7.36 -12.13 18.67
C ALA A 198 -6.18 -13.10 18.45
N PRO A 199 -6.43 -14.32 17.95
CA PRO A 199 -5.36 -15.27 17.66
C PRO A 199 -4.51 -14.93 16.44
N ALA A 200 -4.88 -13.91 15.66
CA ALA A 200 -4.15 -13.49 14.48
C ALA A 200 -4.13 -11.95 14.33
N VAL A 201 -2.98 -11.44 13.91
CA VAL A 201 -2.79 -10.02 13.57
C VAL A 201 -2.16 -9.93 12.19
N VAL A 202 -2.77 -9.14 11.31
CA VAL A 202 -2.24 -8.81 9.98
C VAL A 202 -1.72 -7.39 10.02
N ILE A 203 -0.43 -7.21 9.82
CA ILE A 203 0.20 -5.90 9.74
C ILE A 203 0.23 -5.44 8.29
N ALA A 204 -0.50 -4.35 8.00
CA ALA A 204 -0.63 -3.75 6.68
C ALA A 204 -0.55 -2.20 6.78
N ALA A 205 0.31 -1.71 7.68
CA ALA A 205 0.36 -0.31 8.11
C ALA A 205 1.21 0.60 7.20
N GLY A 206 1.55 0.15 5.99
CA GLY A 206 2.34 0.95 5.04
C GLY A 206 3.83 1.00 5.40
N GLY A 207 4.50 2.06 4.92
CA GLY A 207 5.95 2.22 5.01
C GLY A 207 6.44 3.15 6.14
N LEU A 208 7.64 3.72 5.92
CA LEU A 208 8.35 4.54 6.91
C LEU A 208 8.78 5.91 6.36
N SER A 209 8.24 6.34 5.25
CA SER A 209 8.69 7.53 4.52
C SER A 209 8.53 8.86 5.27
N THR A 210 7.72 8.91 6.31
CA THR A 210 7.61 10.09 7.19
C THR A 210 8.93 10.41 7.94
N LEU A 211 9.89 9.48 7.98
CA LEU A 211 11.25 9.78 8.47
C LEU A 211 11.93 10.89 7.65
N PHE A 212 11.50 11.10 6.41
CA PHE A 212 12.02 12.12 5.50
C PHE A 212 11.18 13.40 5.45
N PHE A 213 10.21 13.53 6.36
CA PHE A 213 9.40 14.75 6.43
C PHE A 213 10.27 16.00 6.63
N PRO A 214 10.02 17.13 5.94
CA PRO A 214 8.87 17.39 5.04
C PRO A 214 9.08 16.94 3.58
N LYS A 215 10.15 16.25 3.24
CA LYS A 215 10.54 15.86 1.89
C LYS A 215 10.02 14.46 1.54
N THR A 216 8.72 14.28 1.61
CA THR A 216 8.03 13.04 1.23
C THR A 216 6.70 13.36 0.59
N ASP A 217 6.31 12.59 -0.42
CA ASP A 217 5.04 12.67 -1.14
C ASP A 217 3.99 11.68 -0.60
N THR A 218 4.33 10.93 0.45
CA THR A 218 3.46 9.91 1.03
C THR A 218 2.62 10.45 2.19
N MET A 219 1.66 9.65 2.65
CA MET A 219 0.86 9.97 3.83
C MET A 219 1.74 10.13 5.08
N ARG A 220 1.43 11.13 5.91
CA ARG A 220 2.14 11.39 7.17
C ARG A 220 2.02 10.25 8.19
N GLY A 221 1.02 9.39 8.03
CA GLY A 221 0.83 8.19 8.84
C GLY A 221 1.88 7.09 8.63
N ASN A 222 2.74 7.19 7.59
CA ASN A 222 3.81 6.22 7.30
C ASN A 222 5.03 6.40 8.23
N THR A 223 4.83 6.22 9.50
CA THR A 223 5.82 6.47 10.57
C THR A 223 6.72 5.27 10.87
N GLY A 224 6.56 4.16 10.15
CA GLY A 224 7.39 2.96 10.34
C GLY A 224 7.03 2.11 11.55
N ASP A 225 5.90 2.35 12.20
CA ASP A 225 5.50 1.60 13.42
C ASP A 225 5.41 0.10 13.16
N ALA A 226 4.95 -0.30 11.96
CA ALA A 226 4.87 -1.70 11.58
C ALA A 226 6.20 -2.43 11.76
N TYR A 227 7.30 -1.84 11.31
CA TYR A 227 8.63 -2.44 11.43
C TYR A 227 9.06 -2.58 12.88
N ALA A 228 8.84 -1.55 13.69
CA ALA A 228 9.18 -1.57 15.11
C ALA A 228 8.37 -2.61 15.89
N ILE A 229 7.05 -2.69 15.64
CA ILE A 229 6.15 -3.66 16.26
C ILE A 229 6.56 -5.08 15.87
N MET A 230 6.82 -5.33 14.58
CA MET A 230 7.20 -6.67 14.11
C MET A 230 8.56 -7.10 14.60
N ALA A 231 9.54 -6.18 14.69
CA ALA A 231 10.84 -6.45 15.28
C ALA A 231 10.72 -6.89 16.75
N ARG A 232 9.92 -6.15 17.55
CA ARG A 232 9.66 -6.53 18.95
C ARG A 232 8.95 -7.88 19.08
N ALA A 233 8.01 -8.16 18.18
CA ALA A 233 7.35 -9.46 18.12
C ALA A 233 8.27 -10.59 17.64
N GLY A 234 9.50 -10.27 17.20
CA GLY A 234 10.52 -11.22 16.76
C GLY A 234 10.30 -11.76 15.35
N ALA A 235 9.65 -10.98 14.47
CA ALA A 235 9.61 -11.26 13.04
C ALA A 235 10.94 -10.87 12.39
N ASP A 236 11.31 -11.61 11.35
CA ASP A 236 12.45 -11.26 10.51
C ASP A 236 12.11 -10.03 9.66
N LEU A 237 13.02 -9.06 9.62
CA LEU A 237 12.95 -7.89 8.75
C LEU A 237 14.01 -8.04 7.67
N ILE A 238 13.61 -7.83 6.42
CA ILE A 238 14.50 -7.95 5.25
C ILE A 238 14.55 -6.63 4.48
N ASP A 239 15.65 -6.39 3.77
CA ASP A 239 15.86 -5.25 2.87
C ASP A 239 15.62 -3.88 3.54
N MET A 240 15.92 -3.76 4.84
CA MET A 240 15.68 -2.52 5.59
C MET A 240 16.56 -1.35 5.13
N GLU A 241 17.62 -1.63 4.40
CA GLU A 241 18.47 -0.63 3.73
C GLU A 241 17.87 -0.13 2.41
N GLN A 242 16.83 -0.79 1.88
CA GLN A 242 16.22 -0.46 0.59
C GLN A 242 15.15 0.62 0.78
N LEU A 243 15.50 1.85 0.43
CA LEU A 243 14.57 2.98 0.41
C LEU A 243 14.46 3.51 -1.02
N GLN A 244 13.24 3.58 -1.53
CA GLN A 244 13.00 4.19 -2.84
C GLN A 244 12.75 5.69 -2.69
N PHE A 245 13.53 6.49 -3.42
CA PHE A 245 13.30 7.91 -3.57
C PHE A 245 12.72 8.17 -4.96
N LEU A 246 11.61 8.92 -5.02
CA LEU A 246 11.16 9.48 -6.28
C LEU A 246 12.13 10.58 -6.72
N PRO A 247 12.58 10.56 -7.98
CA PRO A 247 13.66 11.43 -8.41
C PRO A 247 13.26 12.91 -8.51
N PHE A 248 11.96 13.22 -8.63
CA PHE A 248 11.49 14.58 -8.85
C PHE A 248 10.27 14.92 -7.99
N CYS A 249 10.34 16.06 -7.32
CA CYS A 249 9.19 16.72 -6.72
C CYS A 249 9.30 18.23 -6.92
N LEU A 250 8.17 18.93 -6.84
CA LEU A 250 8.15 20.39 -6.85
C LEU A 250 8.76 20.93 -5.56
N THR A 251 9.55 21.99 -5.69
CA THR A 251 10.12 22.72 -4.57
C THR A 251 9.62 24.16 -4.52
N SER A 252 8.92 24.59 -5.55
CA SER A 252 8.36 25.93 -5.68
C SER A 252 7.07 25.88 -6.51
N PRO A 253 6.05 26.70 -6.18
CA PRO A 253 5.94 27.53 -4.97
C PRO A 253 5.80 26.68 -3.70
N PRO A 254 6.03 27.25 -2.49
CA PRO A 254 6.03 26.46 -1.23
C PRO A 254 4.76 25.66 -0.96
N SER A 255 3.60 26.09 -1.48
CA SER A 255 2.33 25.36 -1.35
C SER A 255 2.29 24.03 -2.10
N TYR A 256 3.22 23.80 -3.01
CA TYR A 256 3.36 22.57 -3.81
C TYR A 256 4.63 21.79 -3.48
N GLU A 257 5.36 22.19 -2.45
CA GLU A 257 6.58 21.48 -2.05
C GLU A 257 6.28 20.04 -1.71
N GLY A 258 7.05 19.12 -2.31
CA GLY A 258 6.88 17.68 -2.13
C GLY A 258 5.87 17.02 -3.08
N LEU A 259 5.14 17.82 -3.89
CA LEU A 259 4.23 17.25 -4.88
C LEU A 259 5.02 16.59 -6.01
N LEU A 260 4.68 15.33 -6.31
CA LEU A 260 5.27 14.59 -7.43
C LEU A 260 4.99 15.33 -8.76
N CYS A 261 6.04 15.64 -9.51
CA CYS A 261 5.92 16.42 -10.75
C CYS A 261 6.23 15.63 -12.02
N GLY A 262 6.08 14.33 -12.00
CA GLY A 262 6.27 13.45 -13.14
C GLY A 262 7.36 12.42 -12.94
N GLU A 263 7.54 11.60 -13.96
CA GLU A 263 8.57 10.57 -14.00
C GLU A 263 9.72 10.97 -14.93
N PRO A 264 10.94 10.48 -14.70
CA PRO A 264 12.08 10.75 -15.59
C PRO A 264 11.80 10.41 -17.05
N SER A 265 11.03 9.34 -17.29
CA SER A 265 10.61 8.95 -18.65
C SER A 265 9.75 10.00 -19.34
N VAL A 266 8.98 10.79 -18.60
CA VAL A 266 8.19 11.90 -19.16
C VAL A 266 9.11 13.07 -19.53
N ALA A 267 10.10 13.36 -18.71
CA ALA A 267 11.09 14.40 -19.00
C ALA A 267 11.89 14.07 -20.27
N SER A 268 12.32 12.81 -20.44
CA SER A 268 13.09 12.39 -21.61
C SER A 268 12.27 12.33 -22.92
N PHE A 269 10.96 12.06 -22.83
CA PHE A 269 10.09 11.99 -24.03
C PHE A 269 9.39 13.30 -24.38
N MET A 270 9.16 14.17 -23.40
CA MET A 270 8.31 15.35 -23.54
C MET A 270 9.04 16.67 -23.26
N GLY A 271 10.29 16.62 -22.83
CA GLY A 271 11.08 17.78 -22.50
C GLY A 271 12.44 17.43 -21.91
N ASP A 272 13.31 18.42 -21.85
CA ASP A 272 14.64 18.29 -21.28
C ASP A 272 14.66 18.72 -19.82
N LEU A 273 15.48 18.05 -19.01
CA LEU A 273 15.86 18.54 -17.69
C LEU A 273 16.98 19.57 -17.84
N VAL A 274 16.68 20.80 -17.48
CA VAL A 274 17.62 21.91 -17.60
C VAL A 274 17.97 22.49 -16.24
N ASP A 275 19.16 23.04 -16.12
CA ASP A 275 19.56 23.85 -14.97
C ASP A 275 18.89 25.24 -15.02
N LYS A 276 19.15 26.05 -13.99
CA LYS A 276 18.62 27.43 -13.91
C LYS A 276 19.05 28.35 -15.06
N ASN A 277 20.04 27.97 -15.85
CA ASN A 277 20.58 28.74 -16.97
C ASN A 277 20.06 28.19 -18.32
N GLY A 278 19.22 27.16 -18.30
CA GLY A 278 18.70 26.49 -19.50
C GLY A 278 19.63 25.44 -20.10
N LYS A 279 20.70 25.04 -19.39
CA LYS A 279 21.58 23.99 -19.84
C LYS A 279 20.95 22.62 -19.55
N VAL A 280 20.88 21.76 -20.52
CA VAL A 280 20.45 20.36 -20.35
C VAL A 280 21.41 19.64 -19.42
N ILE A 281 20.87 19.02 -18.35
CA ILE A 281 21.62 18.30 -17.31
C ILE A 281 21.44 16.79 -17.38
N LEU A 282 20.43 16.33 -18.09
CA LEU A 282 20.20 14.92 -18.41
C LEU A 282 19.91 14.83 -19.89
N ASP A 283 20.81 14.17 -20.58
CA ASP A 283 20.66 13.74 -21.95
C ASP A 283 20.36 12.22 -21.92
N CYS A 284 19.13 11.84 -22.29
CA CYS A 284 18.65 10.46 -22.22
C CYS A 284 18.59 9.82 -23.60
#